data_5ae8b7d8e28e51dca5fc5b91e7342e79
#
_entry.id   5ae8b7d8e28e51dca5fc5b91e7342e79
#
_cell.length_a   1.000
_cell.length_b   1.000
_cell.length_c   1.000
_cell.angle_alpha   90.00
_cell.angle_beta   90.00
_cell.angle_gamma   90.00
#
_symmetry.space_group_name_H-M   'P 1'
#
loop_
_entity.id
_entity.type
_entity.pdbx_description
1 polymer ?
#
loop_
_entity_poly.entity_id
_entity_poly.type
_entity_poly.pdbx_seq_one_letter_code
_entity_poly.pdbx_strand_id
1 'polypeptide(L)'
;MKKYFGILSCLFLLSACDDGDMTFDSFDFSEATAKRCSSNPEILNSVFKLNENEALLIKFPTNVFPFRNLEGTSELSITAANKIIYRVFNGTVGDDYFCSVIPPITPTVIDEWSTADQSSGKIEIKTTPVDNTTTKETAKYDHAIVFRDITLSNANSGTVTYTEYVFGKYQTDSNVKFTFGAAPIQKCTDGRLFKILDTNVGNAENRQNLNEVLILNLPASVFQGPAGSATYLVNDTNQLTYRIYGGDVTPTSLCSTDGAGLPTLYEEWQAEDGVPSNGIIDATGEIKIETLADGANLVHTITLTKVKYKRVGTTNNTFVEALYTFGNYTTTN
;
A
#
# COMPACT_ATOMS: atom_id res chain seq x y z
N MET A 1 -76.08 -28.04 -9.99
CA MET A 1 -75.08 -27.07 -10.49
C MET A 1 -74.70 -25.97 -9.48
N LYS A 2 -75.10 -26.00 -8.21
CA LYS A 2 -74.73 -24.99 -7.20
C LYS A 2 -73.53 -25.39 -6.29
N LYS A 3 -72.99 -26.63 -6.39
CA LYS A 3 -71.90 -27.12 -5.55
C LYS A 3 -70.48 -26.93 -6.15
N TYR A 4 -70.35 -26.55 -7.40
CA TYR A 4 -69.04 -26.38 -8.06
C TYR A 4 -68.60 -24.92 -8.12
N PHE A 5 -69.49 -23.97 -7.83
CA PHE A 5 -69.14 -22.54 -7.82
C PHE A 5 -68.31 -22.13 -6.59
N GLY A 6 -68.47 -22.84 -5.47
CA GLY A 6 -67.71 -22.59 -4.25
C GLY A 6 -66.23 -23.07 -4.33
N ILE A 7 -66.00 -24.16 -5.08
CA ILE A 7 -64.62 -24.70 -5.24
C ILE A 7 -63.78 -23.86 -6.22
N LEU A 8 -64.40 -23.27 -7.22
CA LEU A 8 -63.74 -22.39 -8.18
C LEU A 8 -63.35 -21.05 -7.56
N SER A 9 -64.12 -20.53 -6.58
CA SER A 9 -63.83 -19.29 -5.87
C SER A 9 -62.67 -19.44 -4.86
N CYS A 10 -62.48 -20.62 -4.27
CA CYS A 10 -61.34 -20.89 -3.37
C CYS A 10 -60.01 -21.07 -4.11
N LEU A 11 -60.05 -21.49 -5.38
CA LEU A 11 -58.83 -21.63 -6.19
C LEU A 11 -58.24 -20.29 -6.64
N PHE A 12 -59.05 -19.23 -6.73
CA PHE A 12 -58.58 -17.87 -7.06
C PHE A 12 -58.01 -17.11 -5.84
N LEU A 13 -58.27 -17.57 -4.61
CA LEU A 13 -57.74 -16.95 -3.40
C LEU A 13 -56.37 -17.53 -2.98
N LEU A 14 -55.89 -18.61 -3.61
CA LEU A 14 -54.57 -19.21 -3.36
C LEU A 14 -53.48 -18.65 -4.29
N SER A 15 -53.79 -17.81 -5.23
CA SER A 15 -52.81 -17.20 -6.14
C SER A 15 -52.50 -15.73 -5.83
N ALA A 16 -52.92 -15.23 -4.66
CA ALA A 16 -52.74 -13.83 -4.29
C ALA A 16 -51.82 -13.64 -3.04
N CYS A 17 -50.81 -14.48 -2.91
CA CYS A 17 -49.68 -14.23 -2.01
C CYS A 17 -48.41 -14.57 -2.75
N ASP A 18 -48.18 -13.87 -3.84
CA ASP A 18 -46.82 -13.57 -4.24
C ASP A 18 -46.54 -12.15 -3.68
N ASP A 19 -46.52 -12.05 -2.37
CA ASP A 19 -45.77 -11.00 -1.73
C ASP A 19 -44.37 -11.21 -2.22
N GLY A 20 -43.90 -10.29 -3.07
CA GLY A 20 -42.55 -10.29 -3.59
C GLY A 20 -41.52 -10.16 -2.46
N ASP A 21 -41.43 -11.24 -1.70
CA ASP A 21 -40.28 -11.48 -0.81
C ASP A 21 -39.11 -11.63 -1.75
N MET A 22 -38.43 -10.51 -2.01
CA MET A 22 -37.11 -10.56 -2.63
C MET A 22 -36.26 -11.37 -1.70
N THR A 23 -36.29 -12.69 -1.90
CA THR A 23 -35.29 -13.57 -1.28
C THR A 23 -33.97 -13.05 -1.72
N PHE A 24 -33.22 -12.50 -0.80
CA PHE A 24 -31.85 -12.07 -1.01
C PHE A 24 -31.06 -13.34 -1.36
N ASP A 25 -30.98 -13.65 -2.64
CA ASP A 25 -30.00 -14.60 -3.14
C ASP A 25 -28.64 -13.95 -2.97
N SER A 26 -27.68 -14.67 -2.40
CA SER A 26 -26.34 -14.16 -2.09
C SER A 26 -25.75 -13.33 -3.24
N PHE A 27 -25.24 -12.13 -2.96
CA PHE A 27 -24.54 -11.32 -3.95
C PHE A 27 -23.26 -12.07 -4.42
N ASP A 28 -23.05 -12.09 -5.74
CA ASP A 28 -21.88 -12.71 -6.37
C ASP A 28 -21.04 -11.66 -7.08
N PHE A 29 -19.84 -11.45 -6.57
CA PHE A 29 -18.80 -10.58 -7.13
C PHE A 29 -17.52 -11.34 -7.44
N SER A 30 -17.58 -12.67 -7.60
CA SER A 30 -16.39 -13.52 -7.82
C SER A 30 -15.60 -13.09 -9.06
N GLU A 31 -16.29 -12.76 -10.16
CA GLU A 31 -15.67 -12.33 -11.41
C GLU A 31 -15.33 -10.82 -11.45
N ALA A 32 -15.84 -10.04 -10.51
CA ALA A 32 -15.62 -8.61 -10.50
C ALA A 32 -14.26 -8.25 -9.91
N THR A 33 -13.56 -7.30 -10.53
CA THR A 33 -12.27 -6.81 -10.07
C THR A 33 -12.44 -5.74 -8.98
N ALA A 34 -11.66 -5.84 -7.92
CA ALA A 34 -11.61 -4.82 -6.87
C ALA A 34 -10.93 -3.55 -7.38
N LYS A 35 -11.58 -2.40 -7.17
CA LYS A 35 -11.13 -1.08 -7.63
C LYS A 35 -11.13 -0.08 -6.47
N ARG A 36 -10.38 1.00 -6.65
CA ARG A 36 -10.31 2.14 -5.74
C ARG A 36 -10.30 3.43 -6.55
N CYS A 37 -10.84 4.50 -5.99
CA CYS A 37 -10.79 5.82 -6.61
C CYS A 37 -9.75 6.72 -5.94
N SER A 38 -9.07 7.52 -6.74
CA SER A 38 -8.11 8.52 -6.28
C SER A 38 -8.68 9.94 -6.16
N SER A 39 -9.84 10.21 -6.76
CA SER A 39 -10.33 11.57 -6.98
C SER A 39 -11.57 11.95 -6.17
N ASN A 40 -12.39 11.01 -5.70
CA ASN A 40 -13.58 11.32 -4.90
C ASN A 40 -13.26 11.34 -3.41
N PRO A 41 -13.32 12.52 -2.72
CA PRO A 41 -12.95 12.63 -1.31
C PRO A 41 -13.84 11.82 -0.36
N GLU A 42 -15.07 11.49 -0.72
CA GLU A 42 -16.00 10.75 0.13
C GLU A 42 -15.68 9.26 0.20
N ILE A 43 -15.05 8.71 -0.84
CA ILE A 43 -14.77 7.27 -0.95
C ILE A 43 -13.29 6.96 -1.20
N LEU A 44 -12.40 7.94 -1.04
CA LEU A 44 -10.96 7.81 -1.29
C LEU A 44 -10.30 6.62 -0.58
N ASN A 45 -10.84 6.23 0.56
CA ASN A 45 -10.37 5.06 1.30
C ASN A 45 -11.29 3.84 1.14
N SER A 46 -12.12 3.82 0.09
CA SER A 46 -13.01 2.69 -0.17
C SER A 46 -12.44 1.83 -1.29
N VAL A 47 -12.67 0.53 -1.18
CA VAL A 47 -12.45 -0.43 -2.26
C VAL A 47 -13.81 -0.99 -2.64
N PHE A 48 -14.09 -1.11 -3.93
CA PHE A 48 -15.37 -1.56 -4.42
C PHE A 48 -15.24 -2.55 -5.58
N LYS A 49 -16.29 -3.32 -5.75
CA LYS A 49 -16.53 -4.17 -6.91
C LYS A 49 -17.88 -3.83 -7.52
N LEU A 50 -17.98 -3.91 -8.83
CA LEU A 50 -19.22 -3.68 -9.58
C LEU A 50 -19.60 -4.94 -10.35
N ASN A 51 -20.88 -5.25 -10.35
CA ASN A 51 -21.48 -6.31 -11.16
C ASN A 51 -22.82 -5.80 -11.70
N GLU A 52 -22.86 -5.41 -12.99
CA GLU A 52 -24.04 -4.84 -13.67
C GLU A 52 -24.68 -3.68 -12.90
N ASN A 53 -25.78 -3.95 -12.19
CA ASN A 53 -26.51 -2.97 -11.37
C ASN A 53 -26.24 -3.10 -9.87
N GLU A 54 -25.17 -3.77 -9.50
CA GLU A 54 -24.82 -4.03 -8.11
C GLU A 54 -23.44 -3.49 -7.79
N ALA A 55 -23.24 -3.08 -6.54
CA ALA A 55 -21.94 -2.69 -6.01
C ALA A 55 -21.71 -3.22 -4.60
N LEU A 56 -20.51 -3.76 -4.35
CA LEU A 56 -20.05 -4.16 -3.04
C LEU A 56 -18.85 -3.30 -2.64
N LEU A 57 -18.99 -2.54 -1.56
CA LEU A 57 -17.99 -1.58 -1.10
C LEU A 57 -17.46 -1.94 0.28
N ILE A 58 -16.18 -1.66 0.49
CA ILE A 58 -15.56 -1.58 1.80
C ILE A 58 -15.20 -0.12 2.04
N LYS A 59 -15.80 0.52 3.03
CA LYS A 59 -15.51 1.90 3.40
C LYS A 59 -14.61 1.92 4.64
N PHE A 60 -13.51 2.70 4.56
CA PHE A 60 -12.59 2.92 5.67
C PHE A 60 -12.57 4.41 6.08
N PRO A 61 -12.20 4.74 7.32
CA PRO A 61 -11.95 6.11 7.73
C PRO A 61 -10.83 6.74 6.90
N THR A 62 -10.87 8.06 6.75
CA THR A 62 -9.90 8.82 5.94
C THR A 62 -8.46 8.73 6.45
N ASN A 63 -8.28 8.42 7.72
CA ASN A 63 -6.97 8.29 8.38
C ASN A 63 -6.48 6.83 8.47
N VAL A 64 -7.21 5.86 7.92
CA VAL A 64 -6.84 4.44 7.92
C VAL A 64 -6.54 3.99 6.51
N PHE A 65 -5.33 3.51 6.29
CA PHE A 65 -4.95 2.83 5.05
C PHE A 65 -4.65 1.36 5.35
N PRO A 66 -5.60 0.46 5.06
CA PRO A 66 -5.47 -0.94 5.46
C PRO A 66 -4.56 -1.76 4.55
N PHE A 67 -4.31 -1.28 3.32
CA PHE A 67 -3.53 -2.01 2.30
C PHE A 67 -2.05 -1.64 2.39
N ARG A 68 -1.44 -1.89 3.54
CA ARG A 68 -0.01 -1.66 3.73
C ARG A 68 0.79 -2.69 2.95
N ASN A 69 1.85 -2.25 2.30
CA ASN A 69 2.80 -3.11 1.60
C ASN A 69 3.71 -3.86 2.62
N LEU A 70 3.10 -4.60 3.52
CA LEU A 70 3.76 -5.39 4.55
C LEU A 70 3.20 -6.80 4.51
N GLU A 71 4.05 -7.78 4.20
CA GLU A 71 3.68 -9.20 4.19
C GLU A 71 3.10 -9.61 5.54
N GLY A 72 1.99 -10.33 5.52
CA GLY A 72 1.31 -10.82 6.70
C GLY A 72 -0.20 -10.69 6.63
N THR A 73 -0.85 -10.93 7.75
CA THR A 73 -2.31 -10.81 7.89
C THR A 73 -2.64 -9.71 8.88
N SER A 74 -3.54 -8.84 8.50
CA SER A 74 -4.13 -7.81 9.37
C SER A 74 -5.63 -7.99 9.46
N GLU A 75 -6.21 -7.63 10.60
CA GLU A 75 -7.65 -7.68 10.85
C GLU A 75 -8.15 -6.30 11.24
N LEU A 76 -9.30 -5.93 10.71
CA LEU A 76 -10.02 -4.71 11.03
C LEU A 76 -11.41 -5.06 11.54
N SER A 77 -11.78 -4.58 12.71
CA SER A 77 -13.13 -4.76 13.24
C SER A 77 -14.15 -3.99 12.43
N ILE A 78 -15.35 -4.55 12.28
CA ILE A 78 -16.50 -3.83 11.72
C ILE A 78 -16.97 -2.79 12.74
N THR A 79 -17.01 -1.55 12.31
CA THR A 79 -17.43 -0.38 13.11
C THR A 79 -18.27 0.55 12.26
N ALA A 80 -18.82 1.61 12.86
CA ALA A 80 -19.50 2.66 12.10
C ALA A 80 -18.60 3.28 11.01
N ALA A 81 -17.28 3.24 11.19
CA ALA A 81 -16.28 3.81 10.27
C ALA A 81 -15.71 2.77 9.27
N ASN A 82 -15.55 1.51 9.70
CA ASN A 82 -15.14 0.40 8.84
C ASN A 82 -16.38 -0.37 8.43
N LYS A 83 -16.99 -0.04 7.28
CA LYS A 83 -18.28 -0.61 6.85
C LYS A 83 -18.14 -1.41 5.58
N ILE A 84 -18.94 -2.46 5.49
CA ILE A 84 -19.24 -3.16 4.24
C ILE A 84 -20.63 -2.70 3.81
N ILE A 85 -20.76 -2.32 2.55
CA ILE A 85 -21.99 -1.78 1.97
C ILE A 85 -22.25 -2.52 0.65
N TYR A 86 -23.44 -3.08 0.52
CA TYR A 86 -23.94 -3.62 -0.73
C TYR A 86 -25.07 -2.75 -1.23
N ARG A 87 -25.06 -2.40 -2.52
CA ARG A 87 -26.05 -1.54 -3.17
C ARG A 87 -26.59 -2.18 -4.42
N VAL A 88 -27.89 -2.06 -4.60
CA VAL A 88 -28.58 -2.37 -5.84
C VAL A 88 -29.06 -1.07 -6.48
N PHE A 89 -28.87 -0.95 -7.78
CA PHE A 89 -29.22 0.23 -8.57
C PHE A 89 -30.34 -0.09 -9.57
N ASN A 90 -31.08 0.94 -9.99
CA ASN A 90 -32.11 0.83 -11.01
C ASN A 90 -31.58 0.71 -12.45
N GLY A 91 -30.28 0.57 -12.63
CA GLY A 91 -29.62 0.41 -13.93
C GLY A 91 -28.13 0.13 -13.74
N THR A 92 -27.42 -0.15 -14.83
CA THR A 92 -26.00 -0.46 -14.81
C THR A 92 -25.20 0.67 -14.19
N VAL A 93 -24.37 0.33 -13.19
CA VAL A 93 -23.50 1.27 -12.48
C VAL A 93 -22.05 1.15 -12.99
N GLY A 94 -21.44 2.29 -13.28
CA GLY A 94 -20.04 2.36 -13.74
C GLY A 94 -19.09 2.91 -12.66
N ASP A 95 -17.80 2.87 -12.97
CA ASP A 95 -16.75 3.40 -12.09
C ASP A 95 -16.92 4.89 -11.81
N ASP A 96 -17.46 5.65 -12.77
CA ASP A 96 -17.71 7.09 -12.68
C ASP A 96 -18.68 7.45 -11.55
N TYR A 97 -19.63 6.55 -11.21
CA TYR A 97 -20.51 6.74 -10.07
C TYR A 97 -19.74 6.87 -8.75
N PHE A 98 -18.64 6.13 -8.60
CA PHE A 98 -17.82 6.13 -7.40
C PHE A 98 -16.59 7.05 -7.51
N CYS A 99 -16.04 7.21 -8.71
CA CYS A 99 -14.74 7.86 -8.88
C CYS A 99 -14.82 9.32 -9.32
N SER A 100 -15.97 9.81 -9.79
CA SER A 100 -16.11 11.23 -10.15
C SER A 100 -16.18 12.11 -8.90
N VAL A 101 -15.59 13.29 -8.99
CA VAL A 101 -15.69 14.33 -7.92
C VAL A 101 -17.18 14.73 -7.71
N ILE A 102 -17.94 14.74 -8.80
CA ILE A 102 -19.39 14.93 -8.79
C ILE A 102 -19.99 13.65 -9.39
N PRO A 103 -20.55 12.74 -8.56
CA PRO A 103 -21.16 11.52 -9.05
C PRO A 103 -22.32 11.80 -10.01
N PRO A 104 -22.57 10.97 -11.03
CA PRO A 104 -23.74 11.09 -11.86
C PRO A 104 -25.02 10.89 -11.05
N ILE A 105 -26.10 11.55 -11.47
CA ILE A 105 -27.41 11.49 -10.79
C ILE A 105 -28.08 10.11 -11.00
N THR A 106 -27.75 9.43 -12.08
CA THR A 106 -28.25 8.10 -12.45
C THR A 106 -27.08 7.16 -12.71
N PRO A 107 -27.21 5.84 -12.42
CA PRO A 107 -28.38 5.16 -11.84
C PRO A 107 -28.59 5.53 -10.38
N THR A 108 -29.81 5.35 -9.86
CA THR A 108 -30.15 5.60 -8.44
C THR A 108 -30.12 4.30 -7.64
N VAL A 109 -29.72 4.39 -6.38
CA VAL A 109 -29.78 3.26 -5.44
C VAL A 109 -31.25 2.95 -5.14
N ILE A 110 -31.66 1.70 -5.31
CA ILE A 110 -33.00 1.21 -4.99
C ILE A 110 -33.03 0.34 -3.73
N ASP A 111 -31.90 -0.27 -3.36
CA ASP A 111 -31.73 -0.99 -2.10
C ASP A 111 -30.28 -0.86 -1.59
N GLU A 112 -30.13 -0.74 -0.29
CA GLU A 112 -28.81 -0.66 0.37
C GLU A 112 -28.79 -1.52 1.62
N TRP A 113 -27.78 -2.38 1.69
CA TRP A 113 -27.47 -3.22 2.83
C TRP A 113 -26.12 -2.81 3.41
N SER A 114 -26.04 -2.66 4.69
CA SER A 114 -24.77 -2.29 5.33
C SER A 114 -24.56 -3.00 6.66
N THR A 115 -23.30 -3.15 7.02
CA THR A 115 -22.94 -3.61 8.36
C THR A 115 -23.14 -2.48 9.36
N ALA A 116 -23.75 -2.82 10.52
CA ALA A 116 -23.70 -1.98 11.71
C ALA A 116 -22.41 -2.26 12.49
N ASP A 117 -22.22 -1.57 13.62
CA ASP A 117 -21.17 -1.91 14.56
C ASP A 117 -21.36 -3.34 15.09
N GLN A 118 -20.35 -4.19 14.89
CA GLN A 118 -20.42 -5.61 15.25
C GLN A 118 -19.15 -5.99 16.00
N SER A 119 -19.32 -6.54 17.19
CA SER A 119 -18.19 -6.95 18.03
C SER A 119 -17.42 -8.16 17.48
N SER A 120 -18.07 -9.01 16.67
CA SER A 120 -17.49 -10.22 16.08
C SER A 120 -17.06 -10.08 14.62
N GLY A 121 -17.67 -9.14 13.87
CA GLY A 121 -17.42 -8.97 12.45
C GLY A 121 -16.03 -8.40 12.17
N LYS A 122 -15.33 -8.96 11.17
CA LYS A 122 -13.97 -8.56 10.79
C LYS A 122 -13.79 -8.48 9.29
N ILE A 123 -12.89 -7.60 8.88
CA ILE A 123 -12.27 -7.58 7.54
C ILE A 123 -10.84 -8.09 7.72
N GLU A 124 -10.58 -9.29 7.22
CA GLU A 124 -9.25 -9.90 7.21
C GLU A 124 -8.56 -9.54 5.89
N ILE A 125 -7.33 -9.05 5.96
CA ILE A 125 -6.52 -8.69 4.79
C ILE A 125 -5.20 -9.43 4.88
N LYS A 126 -4.98 -10.38 3.98
CA LYS A 126 -3.70 -11.08 3.83
C LYS A 126 -2.90 -10.44 2.71
N THR A 127 -1.79 -9.81 3.05
CA THR A 127 -0.87 -9.17 2.10
C THR A 127 0.27 -10.12 1.75
N THR A 128 0.50 -10.30 0.45
CA THR A 128 1.62 -11.08 -0.08
C THR A 128 2.37 -10.29 -1.15
N PRO A 129 3.71 -10.29 -1.15
CA PRO A 129 4.49 -9.68 -2.23
C PRO A 129 4.29 -10.46 -3.53
N VAL A 130 4.30 -9.73 -4.65
CA VAL A 130 4.26 -10.29 -6.00
C VAL A 130 5.54 -9.88 -6.71
N ASP A 131 6.42 -10.85 -6.94
CA ASP A 131 7.70 -10.60 -7.55
C ASP A 131 7.59 -10.49 -9.07
N ASN A 132 8.41 -9.64 -9.64
CA ASN A 132 8.66 -9.63 -11.07
C ASN A 132 9.27 -10.99 -11.48
N THR A 133 8.68 -11.65 -12.46
CA THR A 133 9.12 -12.98 -12.90
C THR A 133 10.54 -12.99 -13.44
N THR A 134 11.02 -11.88 -13.98
CA THR A 134 12.34 -11.74 -14.58
C THR A 134 13.39 -11.25 -13.58
N THR A 135 13.12 -10.12 -12.88
CA THR A 135 14.09 -9.48 -11.97
C THR A 135 14.06 -10.06 -10.57
N LYS A 136 12.99 -10.77 -10.20
CA LYS A 136 12.73 -11.27 -8.83
C LYS A 136 12.55 -10.18 -7.78
N GLU A 137 12.39 -8.94 -8.20
CA GLU A 137 12.09 -7.82 -7.31
C GLU A 137 10.61 -7.79 -6.95
N THR A 138 10.29 -7.38 -5.74
CA THR A 138 8.89 -7.17 -5.35
C THR A 138 8.33 -5.93 -6.04
N ALA A 139 7.54 -6.16 -7.08
CA ALA A 139 6.95 -5.09 -7.90
C ALA A 139 5.60 -4.60 -7.34
N LYS A 140 4.83 -5.51 -6.75
CA LYS A 140 3.45 -5.28 -6.30
C LYS A 140 3.15 -6.08 -5.05
N TYR A 141 2.00 -5.76 -4.45
CA TYR A 141 1.46 -6.51 -3.32
C TYR A 141 0.01 -6.89 -3.60
N ASP A 142 -0.31 -8.16 -3.42
CA ASP A 142 -1.67 -8.68 -3.43
C ASP A 142 -2.25 -8.61 -2.02
N HIS A 143 -3.41 -7.99 -1.87
CA HIS A 143 -4.20 -7.93 -0.65
C HIS A 143 -5.43 -8.82 -0.84
N ALA A 144 -5.38 -10.05 -0.37
CA ALA A 144 -6.53 -10.93 -0.34
C ALA A 144 -7.44 -10.53 0.82
N ILE A 145 -8.70 -10.18 0.51
CA ILE A 145 -9.66 -9.62 1.46
C ILE A 145 -10.76 -10.65 1.70
N VAL A 146 -11.01 -10.96 2.96
CA VAL A 146 -12.06 -11.87 3.41
C VAL A 146 -12.86 -11.21 4.53
N PHE A 147 -14.17 -11.28 4.45
CA PHE A 147 -15.06 -10.87 5.54
C PHE A 147 -15.34 -12.08 6.43
N ARG A 148 -15.28 -11.88 7.74
CA ARG A 148 -15.57 -12.90 8.75
C ARG A 148 -16.72 -12.45 9.65
N ASP A 149 -17.67 -13.33 9.87
CA ASP A 149 -18.79 -13.17 10.82
C ASP A 149 -19.52 -11.83 10.65
N ILE A 150 -19.84 -11.46 9.41
CA ILE A 150 -20.51 -10.20 9.10
C ILE A 150 -22.02 -10.39 8.98
N THR A 151 -22.77 -9.39 9.45
CA THR A 151 -24.21 -9.28 9.21
C THR A 151 -24.50 -7.96 8.52
N LEU A 152 -25.13 -8.04 7.36
CA LEU A 152 -25.67 -6.90 6.61
C LEU A 152 -27.15 -6.74 6.93
N SER A 153 -27.61 -5.51 7.06
CA SER A 153 -29.01 -5.18 7.27
C SER A 153 -29.43 -4.04 6.34
N ASN A 154 -30.70 -4.02 5.95
CA ASN A 154 -31.32 -2.94 5.18
C ASN A 154 -32.35 -2.17 6.00
N ALA A 155 -32.87 -1.09 5.44
CA ALA A 155 -33.88 -0.23 6.08
C ALA A 155 -35.23 -0.96 6.37
N ASN A 156 -35.52 -2.04 5.65
CA ASN A 156 -36.75 -2.83 5.76
C ASN A 156 -36.64 -3.99 6.75
N SER A 157 -35.63 -3.95 7.64
CA SER A 157 -35.36 -4.97 8.67
C SER A 157 -34.93 -6.35 8.11
N GLY A 158 -34.56 -6.44 6.83
CA GLY A 158 -33.90 -7.61 6.27
C GLY A 158 -32.48 -7.75 6.85
N THR A 159 -32.06 -8.98 7.11
CA THR A 159 -30.71 -9.30 7.58
C THR A 159 -30.14 -10.49 6.83
N VAL A 160 -28.83 -10.41 6.50
CA VAL A 160 -28.08 -11.50 5.87
C VAL A 160 -26.75 -11.63 6.60
N THR A 161 -26.41 -12.87 7.00
CA THR A 161 -25.19 -13.16 7.75
C THR A 161 -24.28 -14.07 6.94
N TYR A 162 -22.99 -13.72 6.90
CA TYR A 162 -21.94 -14.55 6.33
C TYR A 162 -20.90 -14.86 7.41
N THR A 163 -20.67 -16.14 7.66
CA THR A 163 -19.53 -16.58 8.47
C THR A 163 -18.22 -16.29 7.77
N GLU A 164 -18.21 -16.48 6.45
CA GLU A 164 -17.10 -16.13 5.58
C GLU A 164 -17.62 -15.66 4.23
N TYR A 165 -17.04 -14.56 3.74
CA TYR A 165 -17.24 -14.09 2.36
C TYR A 165 -15.92 -13.63 1.77
N VAL A 166 -15.51 -14.23 0.65
CA VAL A 166 -14.28 -13.86 -0.06
C VAL A 166 -14.57 -12.65 -0.96
N PHE A 167 -14.16 -11.47 -0.51
CA PHE A 167 -14.26 -10.27 -1.33
C PHE A 167 -13.34 -10.37 -2.56
N GLY A 168 -12.16 -10.98 -2.43
CA GLY A 168 -11.20 -11.15 -3.51
C GLY A 168 -9.91 -10.36 -3.29
N LYS A 169 -9.19 -10.07 -4.39
CA LYS A 169 -7.89 -9.41 -4.33
C LYS A 169 -7.97 -7.95 -4.74
N TYR A 170 -7.30 -7.09 -3.99
CA TYR A 170 -6.92 -5.74 -4.38
C TYR A 170 -5.40 -5.69 -4.50
N GLN A 171 -4.86 -4.99 -5.51
CA GLN A 171 -3.43 -4.94 -5.76
C GLN A 171 -2.91 -3.52 -5.60
N THR A 172 -1.75 -3.35 -4.96
CA THR A 172 -1.02 -2.09 -4.87
C THR A 172 0.38 -2.23 -5.47
N ASP A 173 0.93 -1.12 -5.98
CA ASP A 173 2.32 -1.07 -6.39
C ASP A 173 3.24 -0.96 -5.17
N SER A 174 4.51 -1.36 -5.32
CA SER A 174 5.52 -1.13 -4.30
C SER A 174 5.66 0.37 -4.01
N ASN A 175 5.78 0.74 -2.72
CA ASN A 175 6.01 2.13 -2.30
C ASN A 175 7.43 2.61 -2.58
N VAL A 176 8.35 1.69 -2.89
CA VAL A 176 9.75 2.03 -3.16
C VAL A 176 9.84 2.83 -4.45
N LYS A 177 10.23 4.10 -4.36
CA LYS A 177 10.48 4.96 -5.52
C LYS A 177 11.96 5.15 -5.77
N PHE A 178 12.76 5.23 -4.72
CA PHE A 178 14.20 5.41 -4.73
C PHE A 178 14.69 6.54 -5.67
N THR A 179 13.96 7.65 -5.70
CA THR A 179 14.17 8.75 -6.65
C THR A 179 14.73 10.00 -5.96
N PHE A 180 15.80 9.85 -5.16
CA PHE A 180 16.37 10.95 -4.38
C PHE A 180 16.97 12.08 -5.23
N GLY A 181 17.27 11.85 -6.52
CA GLY A 181 17.66 12.86 -7.49
C GLY A 181 18.63 13.89 -6.93
N ALA A 182 18.21 15.17 -6.99
CA ALA A 182 18.98 16.33 -6.52
C ALA A 182 18.90 16.57 -4.99
N ALA A 183 18.29 15.68 -4.20
CA ALA A 183 18.26 15.85 -2.74
C ALA A 183 19.70 15.97 -2.20
N PRO A 184 20.02 16.99 -1.36
CA PRO A 184 21.37 17.23 -0.89
C PRO A 184 21.83 16.12 0.05
N ILE A 185 23.13 15.80 0.03
CA ILE A 185 23.75 14.99 1.07
C ILE A 185 23.86 15.82 2.33
N GLN A 186 23.46 15.23 3.45
CA GLN A 186 23.60 15.80 4.78
C GLN A 186 24.36 14.82 5.67
N LYS A 187 24.89 15.29 6.79
CA LYS A 187 25.71 14.50 7.71
C LYS A 187 25.22 14.68 9.15
N CYS A 188 25.06 13.58 9.85
CA CYS A 188 24.86 13.58 11.30
C CYS A 188 26.18 13.75 12.05
N THR A 189 26.12 14.16 13.31
CA THR A 189 27.28 14.27 14.19
C THR A 189 28.01 12.94 14.44
N ASP A 190 27.28 11.82 14.32
CA ASP A 190 27.82 10.46 14.42
C ASP A 190 28.53 9.97 13.15
N GLY A 191 28.52 10.79 12.09
CA GLY A 191 29.23 10.50 10.83
C GLY A 191 28.36 9.94 9.72
N ARG A 192 27.14 9.49 9.98
CA ARG A 192 26.22 8.99 8.95
C ARG A 192 25.94 10.07 7.92
N LEU A 193 26.02 9.71 6.65
CA LEU A 193 25.55 10.53 5.53
C LEU A 193 24.11 10.14 5.20
N PHE A 194 23.29 11.09 4.81
CA PHE A 194 21.90 10.79 4.45
C PHE A 194 21.35 11.75 3.42
N LYS A 195 20.27 11.32 2.77
CA LYS A 195 19.42 12.14 1.92
C LYS A 195 17.98 11.96 2.38
N ILE A 196 17.21 13.06 2.37
CA ILE A 196 15.77 13.04 2.64
C ILE A 196 15.07 13.46 1.35
N LEU A 197 14.08 12.70 0.94
CA LEU A 197 13.19 13.01 -0.15
C LEU A 197 11.78 13.18 0.40
N ASP A 198 11.24 14.38 0.24
CA ASP A 198 9.83 14.63 0.48
C ASP A 198 9.03 14.18 -0.75
N THR A 199 8.28 13.08 -0.60
CA THR A 199 7.43 12.53 -1.66
C THR A 199 6.00 13.04 -1.63
N ASN A 200 5.72 14.09 -0.85
CA ASN A 200 4.38 14.71 -0.74
C ASN A 200 3.87 15.25 -2.07
N VAL A 201 4.73 15.34 -3.08
CA VAL A 201 4.37 15.88 -4.38
C VAL A 201 3.65 14.81 -5.20
N GLY A 202 2.31 14.79 -5.12
CA GLY A 202 1.49 14.23 -6.17
C GLY A 202 0.99 12.79 -5.99
N ASN A 203 1.11 12.15 -4.83
CA ASN A 203 0.50 10.84 -4.61
C ASN A 203 -0.95 10.96 -4.13
N ALA A 204 -1.85 11.31 -5.06
CA ALA A 204 -3.29 11.28 -4.82
C ALA A 204 -3.82 9.89 -4.41
N GLU A 205 -3.09 8.83 -4.76
CA GLU A 205 -3.51 7.46 -4.49
C GLU A 205 -3.35 7.04 -3.02
N ASN A 206 -2.38 7.56 -2.29
CA ASN A 206 -2.09 7.08 -0.93
C ASN A 206 -2.27 8.10 0.19
N ARG A 207 -2.52 9.38 -0.08
CA ARG A 207 -2.78 10.46 0.91
C ARG A 207 -1.94 10.41 2.19
N GLN A 208 -0.81 9.76 2.16
CA GLN A 208 0.12 9.73 3.27
C GLN A 208 1.28 10.62 2.88
N ASN A 209 1.56 11.62 3.70
CA ASN A 209 2.81 12.35 3.65
C ASN A 209 3.92 11.34 3.89
N LEU A 210 4.51 10.81 2.83
CA LEU A 210 5.63 9.90 2.95
C LEU A 210 6.92 10.66 2.76
N ASN A 211 7.87 10.46 3.66
CA ASN A 211 9.24 10.89 3.46
C ASN A 211 10.13 9.67 3.30
N GLU A 212 10.93 9.66 2.25
CA GLU A 212 11.94 8.63 2.02
C GLU A 212 13.29 9.12 2.52
N VAL A 213 14.04 8.24 3.15
CA VAL A 213 15.37 8.54 3.69
C VAL A 213 16.34 7.45 3.26
N LEU A 214 17.43 7.85 2.63
CA LEU A 214 18.56 6.97 2.32
C LEU A 214 19.73 7.33 3.24
N ILE A 215 20.18 6.37 4.03
CA ILE A 215 21.26 6.52 5.02
C ILE A 215 22.45 5.69 4.56
N LEU A 216 23.61 6.31 4.52
CA LEU A 216 24.89 5.67 4.24
C LEU A 216 25.79 5.80 5.48
N ASN A 217 26.14 4.67 6.07
CA ASN A 217 27.08 4.59 7.16
C ASN A 217 28.42 4.07 6.62
N LEU A 218 29.45 4.90 6.70
CA LEU A 218 30.81 4.56 6.30
C LEU A 218 31.82 5.01 7.38
N PRO A 219 32.89 4.28 7.60
CA PRO A 219 33.97 4.73 8.47
C PRO A 219 34.54 6.07 7.99
N ALA A 220 34.82 6.99 8.90
CA ALA A 220 35.37 8.31 8.56
C ALA A 220 36.69 8.22 7.76
N SER A 221 37.47 7.17 7.96
CA SER A 221 38.72 6.91 7.23
C SER A 221 38.55 6.79 5.72
N VAL A 222 37.34 6.43 5.25
CA VAL A 222 37.04 6.33 3.81
C VAL A 222 37.19 7.69 3.11
N PHE A 223 36.98 8.79 3.83
CA PHE A 223 37.04 10.17 3.33
C PHE A 223 38.34 10.90 3.66
N GLN A 224 39.35 10.20 4.21
CA GLN A 224 40.61 10.81 4.63
C GLN A 224 41.81 10.48 3.72
N GLY A 225 41.55 9.72 2.64
CA GLY A 225 42.59 9.32 1.69
C GLY A 225 42.94 10.44 0.70
N PRO A 226 44.09 10.32 0.00
CA PRO A 226 44.44 11.23 -1.09
C PRO A 226 43.44 11.13 -2.25
N ALA A 227 43.50 12.07 -3.20
CA ALA A 227 42.72 11.99 -4.44
C ALA A 227 42.95 10.63 -5.11
N GLY A 228 41.89 10.04 -5.63
CA GLY A 228 41.89 8.71 -6.23
C GLY A 228 40.51 8.05 -6.24
N SER A 229 40.48 6.76 -6.55
CA SER A 229 39.23 5.96 -6.57
C SER A 229 39.39 4.74 -5.67
N ALA A 230 38.39 4.47 -4.86
CA ALA A 230 38.30 3.28 -4.03
C ALA A 230 36.89 2.66 -4.13
N THR A 231 36.84 1.34 -4.05
CA THR A 231 35.55 0.59 -4.04
C THR A 231 35.47 -0.20 -2.74
N TYR A 232 34.34 -0.11 -2.09
CA TYR A 232 33.97 -0.80 -0.86
C TYR A 232 32.77 -1.69 -1.11
N LEU A 233 32.70 -2.84 -0.46
CA LEU A 233 31.50 -3.67 -0.47
C LEU A 233 30.55 -3.22 0.63
N VAL A 234 29.25 -3.32 0.36
CA VAL A 234 28.23 -3.25 1.39
C VAL A 234 28.43 -4.40 2.37
N ASN A 235 28.44 -4.12 3.64
CA ASN A 235 28.55 -5.06 4.75
C ASN A 235 28.15 -4.36 6.05
N ASP A 236 28.29 -5.01 7.20
CA ASP A 236 27.94 -4.43 8.51
C ASP A 236 28.67 -3.11 8.81
N THR A 237 29.87 -2.87 8.24
CA THR A 237 30.64 -1.65 8.46
C THR A 237 30.28 -0.56 7.44
N ASN A 238 29.99 -0.96 6.21
CA ASN A 238 29.65 -0.09 5.09
C ASN A 238 28.17 -0.29 4.77
N GLN A 239 27.29 0.25 5.62
CA GLN A 239 25.87 -0.09 5.61
C GLN A 239 25.04 0.96 4.88
N LEU A 240 24.10 0.49 4.08
CA LEU A 240 23.04 1.29 3.48
C LEU A 240 21.68 0.90 4.06
N THR A 241 20.93 1.91 4.48
CA THR A 241 19.55 1.73 4.97
C THR A 241 18.64 2.69 4.24
N TYR A 242 17.53 2.17 3.71
CA TYR A 242 16.47 2.97 3.10
C TYR A 242 15.23 2.86 3.97
N ARG A 243 14.62 4.01 4.29
CA ARG A 243 13.45 4.10 5.18
C ARG A 243 12.35 4.91 4.55
N ILE A 244 11.11 4.51 4.81
CA ILE A 244 9.89 5.22 4.45
C ILE A 244 9.14 5.57 5.73
N TYR A 245 8.93 6.86 5.95
CA TYR A 245 8.23 7.40 7.12
C TYR A 245 6.86 7.95 6.73
N GLY A 246 5.89 7.83 7.63
CA GLY A 246 4.53 8.37 7.49
C GLY A 246 4.43 9.80 8.01
N GLY A 247 5.28 10.71 7.53
CA GLY A 247 5.29 12.11 7.92
C GLY A 247 6.64 12.77 7.66
N ASP A 248 6.74 14.05 7.96
CA ASP A 248 7.92 14.87 7.65
C ASP A 248 9.12 14.49 8.54
N VAL A 249 10.21 14.12 7.88
CA VAL A 249 11.51 13.85 8.52
C VAL A 249 12.39 15.07 8.40
N THR A 250 12.94 15.53 9.52
CA THR A 250 13.92 16.61 9.54
C THR A 250 15.33 16.06 9.80
N PRO A 251 16.41 16.76 9.39
CA PRO A 251 17.76 16.39 9.74
C PRO A 251 17.97 16.22 11.24
N THR A 252 17.36 17.08 12.05
CA THR A 252 17.45 17.04 13.51
C THR A 252 16.81 15.77 14.08
N SER A 253 15.60 15.41 13.62
CA SER A 253 14.92 14.20 14.09
C SER A 253 15.65 12.92 13.63
N LEU A 254 16.19 12.92 12.40
CA LEU A 254 16.92 11.76 11.87
C LEU A 254 18.25 11.54 12.59
N CYS A 255 18.95 12.61 12.99
CA CYS A 255 20.24 12.55 13.67
C CYS A 255 20.12 12.41 15.19
N SER A 256 18.89 12.44 15.74
CA SER A 256 18.67 12.18 17.16
C SER A 256 19.04 10.73 17.51
N THR A 257 19.74 10.53 18.61
CA THR A 257 20.19 9.20 19.06
C THR A 257 19.05 8.36 19.63
N ASP A 258 17.98 8.99 20.09
CA ASP A 258 16.78 8.37 20.65
C ASP A 258 15.61 8.30 19.67
N GLY A 259 15.80 8.80 18.43
CA GLY A 259 14.74 8.88 17.44
C GLY A 259 13.64 9.91 17.75
N ALA A 260 13.88 10.83 18.69
CA ALA A 260 12.90 11.83 19.07
C ALA A 260 12.49 12.70 17.90
N GLY A 261 11.16 12.85 17.71
CA GLY A 261 10.59 13.65 16.65
C GLY A 261 10.53 12.96 15.27
N LEU A 262 10.94 11.69 15.18
CA LEU A 262 10.70 10.91 13.95
C LEU A 262 9.22 10.53 13.84
N PRO A 263 8.61 10.67 12.65
CA PRO A 263 7.28 10.14 12.39
C PRO A 263 7.27 8.61 12.38
N THR A 264 6.08 8.03 12.28
CA THR A 264 5.94 6.57 12.24
C THR A 264 6.75 5.97 11.09
N LEU A 265 7.64 5.03 11.40
CA LEU A 265 8.37 4.26 10.40
C LEU A 265 7.41 3.24 9.76
N TYR A 266 7.23 3.33 8.45
CA TYR A 266 6.40 2.38 7.71
C TYR A 266 7.21 1.24 7.13
N GLU A 267 8.37 1.53 6.57
CA GLU A 267 9.22 0.54 5.93
C GLU A 267 10.69 0.82 6.23
N GLU A 268 11.43 -0.24 6.52
CA GLU A 268 12.88 -0.21 6.59
C GLU A 268 13.43 -1.30 5.70
N TRP A 269 14.43 -0.91 4.91
CA TRP A 269 15.12 -1.77 3.97
C TRP A 269 16.62 -1.67 4.26
N GLN A 270 17.25 -2.81 4.49
CA GLN A 270 18.69 -2.89 4.67
C GLN A 270 19.34 -3.47 3.42
N ALA A 271 20.47 -2.89 3.02
CA ALA A 271 21.25 -3.47 1.94
C ALA A 271 21.87 -4.79 2.41
N GLU A 272 21.77 -5.82 1.54
CA GLU A 272 22.42 -7.11 1.75
C GLU A 272 23.93 -6.99 1.45
N ASP A 273 24.73 -7.89 2.04
CA ASP A 273 26.17 -7.92 1.84
C ASP A 273 26.53 -8.01 0.36
N GLY A 274 27.49 -7.19 -0.04
CA GLY A 274 27.99 -7.17 -1.41
C GLY A 274 28.83 -8.39 -1.73
N VAL A 275 28.79 -8.81 -2.99
CA VAL A 275 29.63 -9.88 -3.54
C VAL A 275 30.70 -9.25 -4.45
N PRO A 276 32.00 -9.45 -4.18
CA PRO A 276 33.06 -8.84 -4.95
C PRO A 276 33.12 -9.40 -6.37
N SER A 277 33.50 -8.53 -7.31
CA SER A 277 33.82 -8.94 -8.68
C SER A 277 35.18 -9.65 -8.71
N ASN A 278 35.19 -10.94 -8.49
CA ASN A 278 36.39 -11.77 -8.63
C ASN A 278 36.72 -12.09 -10.08
N GLY A 279 36.56 -11.12 -11.00
CA GLY A 279 36.68 -11.34 -12.47
C GLY A 279 35.44 -12.00 -13.09
N ILE A 280 34.37 -12.17 -12.35
CA ILE A 280 33.06 -12.64 -12.79
C ILE A 280 32.12 -11.44 -12.95
N ILE A 281 31.27 -11.46 -13.94
CA ILE A 281 30.44 -10.36 -14.44
C ILE A 281 29.45 -9.76 -13.40
N ASP A 282 29.35 -10.32 -12.21
CA ASP A 282 28.26 -10.02 -11.25
C ASP A 282 28.73 -9.53 -9.87
N ALA A 283 29.56 -8.46 -9.85
CA ALA A 283 29.74 -7.69 -8.62
C ALA A 283 28.37 -7.12 -8.18
N THR A 284 28.04 -7.27 -6.92
CA THR A 284 26.80 -6.73 -6.34
C THR A 284 27.13 -5.97 -5.05
N GLY A 285 26.36 -4.92 -4.75
CA GLY A 285 26.49 -4.19 -3.50
C GLY A 285 27.82 -3.44 -3.36
N GLU A 286 28.25 -2.72 -4.39
CA GLU A 286 29.47 -1.91 -4.36
C GLU A 286 29.18 -0.44 -4.09
N ILE A 287 30.05 0.18 -3.28
CA ILE A 287 30.10 1.61 -3.00
C ILE A 287 31.43 2.14 -3.57
N LYS A 288 31.38 2.82 -4.69
CA LYS A 288 32.54 3.47 -5.31
C LYS A 288 32.65 4.90 -4.82
N ILE A 289 33.84 5.32 -4.41
CA ILE A 289 34.16 6.68 -4.01
C ILE A 289 35.31 7.20 -4.87
N GLU A 290 35.04 8.25 -5.63
CA GLU A 290 36.01 8.98 -6.43
C GLU A 290 36.31 10.30 -5.74
N THR A 291 37.54 10.47 -5.28
CA THR A 291 38.03 11.65 -4.54
C THR A 291 38.84 12.54 -5.45
N LEU A 292 38.47 13.80 -5.57
CA LEU A 292 39.22 14.83 -6.29
C LEU A 292 39.59 15.94 -5.34
N ALA A 293 40.80 16.49 -5.53
CA ALA A 293 41.26 17.68 -4.82
C ALA A 293 40.64 18.94 -5.43
N ASP A 294 40.08 19.81 -4.59
CA ASP A 294 39.54 21.11 -4.95
C ASP A 294 40.02 22.16 -3.95
N GLY A 295 41.18 22.75 -4.25
CA GLY A 295 41.85 23.67 -3.35
C GLY A 295 42.26 23.03 -2.01
N ALA A 296 41.70 23.58 -0.92
CA ALA A 296 41.89 23.03 0.43
C ALA A 296 40.89 21.89 0.76
N ASN A 297 40.06 21.51 -0.18
CA ASN A 297 39.00 20.51 0.04
C ASN A 297 39.24 19.25 -0.79
N LEU A 298 38.63 18.17 -0.33
CA LEU A 298 38.45 16.94 -1.10
C LEU A 298 36.96 16.75 -1.41
N VAL A 299 36.66 16.57 -2.69
CA VAL A 299 35.31 16.27 -3.16
C VAL A 299 35.22 14.78 -3.44
N HIS A 300 34.32 14.09 -2.74
CA HIS A 300 34.07 12.65 -2.83
C HIS A 300 32.76 12.40 -3.58
N THR A 301 32.86 11.91 -4.81
CA THR A 301 31.69 11.44 -5.56
C THR A 301 31.40 10.00 -5.16
N ILE A 302 30.21 9.77 -4.61
CA ILE A 302 29.78 8.45 -4.09
C ILE A 302 28.80 7.83 -5.06
N THR A 303 29.09 6.62 -5.55
CA THR A 303 28.24 5.88 -6.48
C THR A 303 27.96 4.47 -5.92
N LEU A 304 26.70 4.06 -5.97
CA LEU A 304 26.23 2.75 -5.56
C LEU A 304 25.96 1.90 -6.80
N THR A 305 26.40 0.65 -6.80
CA THR A 305 26.25 -0.26 -7.92
C THR A 305 25.63 -1.58 -7.48
N LYS A 306 24.54 -1.98 -8.11
CA LYS A 306 23.81 -3.24 -7.87
C LYS A 306 23.56 -3.53 -6.39
N VAL A 307 23.15 -2.51 -5.64
CA VAL A 307 22.83 -2.65 -4.23
C VAL A 307 21.47 -3.32 -4.10
N LYS A 308 21.44 -4.49 -3.48
CA LYS A 308 20.23 -5.23 -3.19
C LYS A 308 19.76 -4.92 -1.78
N TYR A 309 18.53 -4.44 -1.68
CA TYR A 309 17.87 -4.13 -0.41
C TYR A 309 16.86 -5.22 -0.05
N LYS A 310 16.82 -5.56 1.23
CA LYS A 310 15.83 -6.47 1.81
C LYS A 310 15.04 -5.75 2.89
N ARG A 311 13.71 -5.92 2.84
CA ARG A 311 12.83 -5.32 3.86
C ARG A 311 13.03 -6.00 5.22
N VAL A 312 13.23 -5.21 6.24
CA VAL A 312 13.37 -5.69 7.63
C VAL A 312 12.04 -6.32 8.10
N GLY A 313 12.13 -7.48 8.71
CA GLY A 313 10.96 -8.21 9.22
C GLY A 313 10.21 -9.05 8.20
N THR A 314 10.72 -9.17 6.97
CA THR A 314 10.13 -10.01 5.92
C THR A 314 11.14 -11.01 5.37
N THR A 315 10.64 -12.06 4.72
CA THR A 315 11.51 -13.12 4.15
C THR A 315 11.91 -12.85 2.71
N ASN A 316 11.01 -12.28 1.90
CA ASN A 316 11.16 -12.25 0.44
C ASN A 316 11.06 -10.86 -0.20
N ASN A 317 10.75 -9.80 0.56
CA ASN A 317 10.61 -8.48 -0.02
C ASN A 317 11.98 -7.88 -0.33
N THR A 318 12.34 -7.79 -1.60
CA THR A 318 13.61 -7.25 -2.06
C THR A 318 13.42 -6.29 -3.23
N PHE A 319 14.38 -5.37 -3.41
CA PHE A 319 14.58 -4.63 -4.65
C PHE A 319 16.06 -4.40 -4.89
N VAL A 320 16.45 -4.14 -6.13
CA VAL A 320 17.84 -3.87 -6.52
C VAL A 320 17.92 -2.47 -7.14
N GLU A 321 18.82 -1.64 -6.60
CA GLU A 321 19.23 -0.41 -7.26
C GLU A 321 20.45 -0.69 -8.13
N ALA A 322 20.25 -0.65 -9.43
CA ALA A 322 21.28 -1.08 -10.39
C ALA A 322 22.49 -0.12 -10.42
N LEU A 323 22.23 1.17 -10.45
CA LEU A 323 23.25 2.23 -10.44
C LEU A 323 22.64 3.52 -9.89
N TYR A 324 23.21 4.02 -8.80
CA TYR A 324 22.74 5.24 -8.17
C TYR A 324 23.90 6.14 -7.75
N THR A 325 23.91 7.39 -8.22
CA THR A 325 24.85 8.41 -7.74
C THR A 325 24.29 9.00 -6.44
N PHE A 326 24.85 8.61 -5.30
CA PHE A 326 24.47 9.15 -4.00
C PHE A 326 24.77 10.66 -3.96
N GLY A 327 25.85 11.11 -4.58
CA GLY A 327 26.18 12.52 -4.80
C GLY A 327 27.61 12.87 -4.35
N ASN A 328 27.85 14.19 -4.22
CA ASN A 328 29.14 14.72 -3.82
C ASN A 328 29.14 15.09 -2.33
N TYR A 329 30.11 14.57 -1.60
CA TYR A 329 30.37 14.92 -0.21
C TYR A 329 31.76 15.60 -0.12
N THR A 330 31.85 16.73 0.57
CA THR A 330 33.10 17.51 0.66
C THR A 330 33.68 17.43 2.07
N THR A 331 34.97 17.20 2.17
CA THR A 331 35.77 17.28 3.41
C THR A 331 36.88 18.32 3.26
N THR A 332 37.31 18.88 4.37
CA THR A 332 38.55 19.72 4.42
C THR A 332 39.76 18.81 4.45
N ASN A 333 40.77 19.15 3.67
CA ASN A 333 42.04 18.39 3.63
C ASN A 333 42.88 18.62 4.88
#